data_d1264b5342ad0cb6b33b2069f8a2be96
#
_entry.id   d1264b5342ad0cb6b33b2069f8a2be96
#
_cell.length_a   1.000
_cell.length_b   1.000
_cell.length_c   1.000
_cell.angle_alpha   90.00
_cell.angle_beta   90.00
_cell.angle_gamma   90.00
#
_symmetry.space_group_name_H-M   'P 1'
#
loop_
_entity.id
_entity.type
_entity.pdbx_description
1 polymer ?
#
loop_
_entity_poly.entity_id
_entity_poly.type
_entity_poly.pdbx_seq_one_letter_code
_entity_poly.pdbx_strand_id
1 'polypeptide(L)'
;QMQEDMETAQEEIKLLTCEGISASGSIKIILNGEYKVTNINIDDSLLSDKEMLEDLIMLAVNDASSKVNSASKDKMKNVTGGLNLPF
;
A
#
# COMPACT_ATOMS: atom_id res chain seq x y z
N GLN A 1 -25.48 -1.03 10.05
CA GLN A 1 -25.34 0.16 10.85
C GLN A 1 -24.07 0.91 10.49
N MET A 2 -24.09 2.22 10.62
CA MET A 2 -22.98 3.07 10.23
C MET A 2 -21.69 2.69 10.95
N GLN A 3 -21.73 2.52 12.26
CA GLN A 3 -20.54 2.22 13.03
C GLN A 3 -19.96 0.86 12.68
N GLU A 4 -20.82 -0.12 12.49
CA GLU A 4 -20.36 -1.45 12.10
C GLU A 4 -19.73 -1.45 10.71
N ASP A 5 -20.30 -0.67 9.78
CA ASP A 5 -19.75 -0.55 8.43
C ASP A 5 -18.36 0.08 8.46
N MET A 6 -18.15 1.09 9.31
CA MET A 6 -16.86 1.73 9.44
C MET A 6 -15.84 0.79 10.06
N GLU A 7 -16.24 0.02 11.07
CA GLU A 7 -15.35 -0.96 11.68
C GLU A 7 -14.94 -2.04 10.69
N THR A 8 -15.90 -2.51 9.89
CA THR A 8 -15.63 -3.51 8.87
C THR A 8 -14.66 -2.96 7.82
N ALA A 9 -14.88 -1.71 7.38
CA ALA A 9 -13.99 -1.08 6.41
C ALA A 9 -12.59 -0.93 6.97
N GLN A 10 -12.45 -0.57 8.24
CA GLN A 10 -11.14 -0.43 8.87
C GLN A 10 -10.43 -1.77 8.98
N GLU A 11 -11.16 -2.84 9.30
CA GLU A 11 -10.57 -4.17 9.33
C GLU A 11 -10.14 -4.62 7.94
N GLU A 12 -10.93 -4.33 6.93
CA GLU A 12 -10.55 -4.63 5.56
C GLU A 12 -9.31 -3.87 5.13
N ILE A 13 -9.18 -2.61 5.55
CA ILE A 13 -8.01 -1.81 5.26
C ILE A 13 -6.77 -2.42 5.89
N LYS A 14 -6.86 -2.89 7.12
CA LYS A 14 -5.72 -3.53 7.79
C LYS A 14 -5.26 -4.79 7.05
N LEU A 15 -6.17 -5.47 6.39
CA LEU A 15 -5.88 -6.70 5.65
C LEU A 15 -5.43 -6.43 4.21
N LEU A 16 -5.49 -5.19 3.76
CA LEU A 16 -5.01 -4.85 2.43
C LEU A 16 -3.51 -5.14 2.30
N THR A 17 -3.14 -5.60 1.13
CA THR A 17 -1.73 -5.70 0.77
C THR A 17 -1.56 -5.08 -0.61
N CYS A 18 -0.54 -4.24 -0.74
CA CYS A 18 -0.25 -3.59 -2.01
C CYS A 18 1.23 -3.77 -2.33
N GLU A 19 1.51 -4.06 -3.57
CA GLU A 19 2.87 -4.28 -4.04
C GLU A 19 3.40 -3.02 -4.69
N GLY A 20 4.50 -2.51 -4.15
CA GLY A 20 5.24 -1.42 -4.78
C GLY A 20 6.36 -2.01 -5.61
N ILE A 21 6.57 -1.46 -6.79
CA ILE A 21 7.50 -1.99 -7.77
C ILE A 21 8.42 -0.89 -8.26
N SER A 22 9.69 -1.22 -8.44
CA SER A 22 10.64 -0.33 -9.11
C SER A 22 11.61 -1.16 -9.92
N ALA A 23 12.36 -0.50 -10.80
CA ALA A 23 13.35 -1.14 -11.67
C ALA A 23 12.73 -2.28 -12.48
N SER A 24 11.55 -2.03 -13.08
CA SER A 24 10.83 -3.00 -13.91
C SER A 24 10.53 -4.31 -13.22
N GLY A 25 10.29 -4.25 -11.91
CA GLY A 25 9.96 -5.42 -11.12
C GLY A 25 11.13 -6.08 -10.41
N SER A 26 12.33 -5.52 -10.56
CA SER A 26 13.50 -6.05 -9.86
C SER A 26 13.43 -5.82 -8.36
N ILE A 27 12.65 -4.84 -7.92
CA ILE A 27 12.37 -4.62 -6.51
C ILE A 27 10.87 -4.62 -6.32
N LYS A 28 10.41 -5.44 -5.38
CA LYS A 28 9.00 -5.54 -5.00
C LYS A 28 8.90 -5.46 -3.50
N ILE A 29 8.07 -4.55 -3.02
CA ILE A 29 7.86 -4.37 -1.59
C ILE A 29 6.37 -4.42 -1.33
N ILE A 30 5.97 -5.22 -0.35
CA ILE A 30 4.55 -5.34 -0.01
C ILE A 30 4.29 -4.62 1.30
N LEU A 31 3.34 -3.70 1.27
CA LEU A 31 2.84 -3.01 2.46
C LEU A 31 1.43 -3.48 2.76
N ASN A 32 1.12 -3.57 4.05
CA ASN A 32 -0.28 -3.80 4.44
C ASN A 32 -0.99 -2.46 4.64
N GLY A 33 -2.27 -2.52 5.02
CA GLY A 33 -3.07 -1.32 5.20
C GLY A 33 -2.64 -0.44 6.36
N GLU A 34 -1.74 -0.93 7.20
CA GLU A 34 -1.18 -0.16 8.30
C GLU A 34 0.18 0.45 7.93
N TYR A 35 0.53 0.41 6.65
CA TYR A 35 1.80 0.93 6.11
C TYR A 35 3.02 0.19 6.66
N LYS A 36 2.86 -1.07 7.02
CA LYS A 36 3.98 -1.90 7.46
C LYS A 36 4.45 -2.75 6.29
N VAL A 37 5.77 -2.84 6.14
CA VAL A 37 6.36 -3.73 5.13
C VAL A 37 6.23 -5.16 5.62
N THR A 38 5.58 -5.99 4.80
CA THR A 38 5.41 -7.40 5.14
C THR A 38 6.29 -8.31 4.32
N ASN A 39 6.80 -7.81 3.19
CA ASN A 39 7.70 -8.60 2.36
C ASN A 39 8.54 -7.68 1.47
N ILE A 40 9.76 -8.10 1.20
CA ILE A 40 10.67 -7.41 0.28
C ILE A 40 11.33 -8.46 -0.60
N ASN A 41 11.31 -8.20 -1.91
CA ASN A 41 12.01 -9.05 -2.86
C ASN A 41 12.93 -8.17 -3.72
N ILE A 42 14.20 -8.50 -3.73
CA ILE A 42 15.23 -7.73 -4.45
C ILE A 42 15.99 -8.67 -5.35
N ASP A 43 16.13 -8.29 -6.63
CA ASP A 43 16.91 -9.08 -7.58
C ASP A 43 18.40 -8.97 -7.22
N ASP A 44 19.10 -10.10 -7.26
CA ASP A 44 20.52 -10.18 -6.91
C ASP A 44 21.37 -9.24 -7.75
N SER A 45 20.98 -8.96 -8.98
CA SER A 45 21.74 -8.09 -9.87
C SER A 45 21.90 -6.68 -9.33
N LEU A 46 21.03 -6.26 -8.40
CA LEU A 46 21.08 -4.92 -7.83
C LEU A 46 22.00 -4.81 -6.62
N LEU A 47 22.46 -5.93 -6.09
CA LEU A 47 23.27 -5.91 -4.86
C LEU A 47 24.66 -5.32 -5.05
N SER A 48 25.13 -5.23 -6.28
CA SER A 48 26.46 -4.69 -6.57
C SER A 48 26.47 -3.15 -6.62
N ASP A 49 25.31 -2.51 -6.61
CA ASP A 49 25.24 -1.05 -6.67
C ASP A 49 24.36 -0.55 -5.52
N LYS A 50 25.01 -0.25 -4.41
CA LYS A 50 24.33 0.13 -3.18
C LYS A 50 23.50 1.41 -3.34
N GLU A 51 24.07 2.42 -3.99
CA GLU A 51 23.38 3.71 -4.13
C GLU A 51 22.12 3.57 -4.98
N MET A 52 22.22 2.84 -6.09
CA MET A 52 21.07 2.59 -6.94
C MET A 52 20.01 1.78 -6.19
N LEU A 53 20.47 0.78 -5.43
CA LEU A 53 19.57 -0.06 -4.64
C LEU A 53 18.79 0.77 -3.63
N GLU A 54 19.45 1.68 -2.93
CA GLU A 54 18.79 2.54 -1.96
C GLU A 54 17.71 3.39 -2.61
N ASP A 55 18.01 3.99 -3.74
CA ASP A 55 17.05 4.82 -4.47
C ASP A 55 15.86 4.00 -4.97
N LEU A 56 16.13 2.81 -5.49
CA LEU A 56 15.07 1.95 -6.01
C LEU A 56 14.17 1.41 -4.90
N ILE A 57 14.73 1.15 -3.72
CA ILE A 57 13.92 0.75 -2.56
C ILE A 57 12.99 1.89 -2.16
N MET A 58 13.50 3.12 -2.13
CA MET A 58 12.67 4.28 -1.83
C MET A 58 11.49 4.39 -2.81
N LEU A 59 11.77 4.24 -4.09
CA LEU A 59 10.72 4.33 -5.10
C LEU A 59 9.67 3.24 -4.93
N ALA A 60 10.10 2.01 -4.62
CA ALA A 60 9.17 0.90 -4.42
C ALA A 60 8.31 1.11 -3.18
N VAL A 61 8.90 1.59 -2.08
CA VAL A 61 8.14 1.88 -0.86
C VAL A 61 7.12 2.97 -1.12
N ASN A 62 7.53 4.04 -1.81
CA ASN A 62 6.62 5.13 -2.12
C ASN A 62 5.49 4.68 -3.04
N ASP A 63 5.80 3.81 -3.99
CA ASP A 63 4.78 3.25 -4.88
C ASP A 63 3.77 2.41 -4.09
N ALA A 64 4.24 1.53 -3.21
CA ALA A 64 3.37 0.72 -2.36
C ALA A 64 2.53 1.60 -1.44
N SER A 65 3.13 2.60 -0.84
CA SER A 65 2.45 3.53 0.07
C SER A 65 1.34 4.29 -0.65
N SER A 66 1.61 4.72 -1.87
CA SER A 66 0.60 5.40 -2.69
C SER A 66 -0.57 4.49 -3.00
N LYS A 67 -0.28 3.23 -3.30
CA LYS A 67 -1.33 2.24 -3.59
C LYS A 67 -2.18 1.94 -2.36
N VAL A 68 -1.55 1.80 -1.20
CA VAL A 68 -2.28 1.60 0.05
C VAL A 68 -3.18 2.79 0.33
N ASN A 69 -2.65 4.00 0.15
CA ASN A 69 -3.42 5.22 0.38
C ASN A 69 -4.66 5.27 -0.53
N SER A 70 -4.49 4.97 -1.81
CA SER A 70 -5.61 4.96 -2.74
C SER A 70 -6.63 3.89 -2.42
N ALA A 71 -6.16 2.68 -2.08
CA ALA A 71 -7.06 1.58 -1.74
C ALA A 71 -7.82 1.87 -0.45
N SER A 72 -7.15 2.48 0.53
CA SER A 72 -7.80 2.86 1.79
C SER A 72 -8.88 3.90 1.57
N LYS A 73 -8.59 4.90 0.74
CA LYS A 73 -9.56 5.94 0.42
C LYS A 73 -10.77 5.37 -0.29
N ASP A 74 -10.55 4.42 -1.21
CA ASP A 74 -11.65 3.79 -1.92
C ASP A 74 -12.57 3.03 -0.97
N LYS A 75 -12.00 2.32 -0.01
CA LYS A 75 -12.81 1.59 0.97
C LYS A 75 -13.60 2.53 1.86
N MET A 76 -12.99 3.59 2.33
CA MET A 76 -13.68 4.58 3.16
C MET A 76 -14.71 5.37 2.35
N LYS A 77 -14.40 5.64 1.09
CA LYS A 77 -15.33 6.31 0.20
C LYS A 77 -16.61 5.50 0.00
N ASN A 78 -16.47 4.19 -0.15
CA ASN A 78 -17.64 3.33 -0.28
C ASN A 78 -18.56 3.41 0.94
N VAL A 79 -17.98 3.45 2.14
CA VAL A 79 -18.75 3.58 3.37
C VAL A 79 -19.44 4.94 3.44
N THR A 80 -18.66 6.03 3.25
CA THR A 80 -19.23 7.38 3.34
C THR A 80 -20.18 7.68 2.20
N GLY A 81 -19.89 7.15 1.01
CA GLY A 81 -20.78 7.33 -0.14
C GLY A 81 -22.14 6.67 0.10
N GLY A 82 -22.13 5.50 0.76
CA GLY A 82 -23.36 4.81 1.11
C GLY A 82 -24.18 5.55 2.14
N LEU A 83 -23.54 6.39 2.94
CA LEU A 83 -24.22 7.18 3.96
C LEU A 83 -24.77 8.49 3.43
N ASN A 84 -24.40 8.85 2.21
CA ASN A 84 -24.89 10.04 1.56
C ASN A 84 -24.71 11.31 2.41
N LEU A 85 -23.52 11.49 2.95
CA LEU A 85 -23.21 12.61 3.81
C LEU A 85 -23.18 13.92 3.04
N PRO A 86 -23.61 15.03 3.64
CA PRO A 86 -23.74 16.32 2.93
C PRO A 86 -22.45 17.13 2.84
N PHE A 87 -21.32 16.52 2.98
CA PHE A 87 -20.03 17.25 2.86
C PHE A 87 -19.06 16.59 1.95
#